data_44bdecdafabbb0e3429315926340cbbe
#
_entry.id   44bdecdafabbb0e3429315926340cbbe
#
_cell.length_a   1.000
_cell.length_b   1.000
_cell.length_c   1.000
_cell.angle_alpha   90.00
_cell.angle_beta   90.00
_cell.angle_gamma   90.00
#
_symmetry.space_group_name_H-M   'P 1'
#
loop_
_entity.id
_entity.type
_entity.pdbx_description
1 polymer ?
#
loop_
_entity_poly.entity_id
_entity_poly.type
_entity_poly.pdbx_seq_one_letter_code
_entity_poly.pdbx_strand_id
1 'polypeptide(L)'
;MKTITRRNALKSIAVLAAGASLPRRLGAEAVGAKPDGRIPLVHITDLYHPPQDPDDHLDLATIAALPEYDLQGVVLDVTQKFLVAKPEGWDIARDPGYVPVAQLAHLLGRNLPAGMGPTVALAHPGDAALDRPFAEQAGIGLLLSVLQRSDRPVTISIVGSGRVLAAAFNREPALLRAKVRSVLLNAGATGGTKREWNVGLDPAAFIALWRSGLPIDWYPCGTDHSAFDPAHERGTYWKAAQATLFHDLPAGLRSWLDYAFSGSQRGDIIRALADFGHGPTWEHVLAGERNMWSTASLVMGAGRVLARTPEGWRFLSADAAAGLERWPFRLDPIAATVDDTARVTWKSAAEPSPLRLFGRQPGVGYGLAMTEALNALFRRMEG
;
A
#
# COMPACT_ATOMS: atom_id res chain seq x y z
N MET A 1 52.53 -43.84 -9.19
CA MET A 1 51.18 -43.36 -8.91
C MET A 1 50.75 -43.97 -7.56
N LYS A 2 50.79 -43.19 -6.46
CA LYS A 2 50.31 -43.62 -5.14
C LYS A 2 49.00 -42.92 -4.86
N THR A 3 47.97 -43.71 -4.68
CA THR A 3 46.60 -43.32 -4.38
C THR A 3 46.53 -42.74 -2.98
N ILE A 4 46.15 -41.47 -2.84
CA ILE A 4 45.94 -40.84 -1.55
C ILE A 4 44.47 -41.05 -1.14
N THR A 5 44.28 -41.87 -0.11
CA THR A 5 42.96 -42.14 0.45
C THR A 5 42.49 -41.02 1.38
N ARG A 6 41.18 -40.74 1.29
CA ARG A 6 40.43 -39.64 1.99
C ARG A 6 40.46 -39.68 3.55
N ARG A 7 41.31 -40.49 4.18
CA ARG A 7 41.29 -40.71 5.64
C ARG A 7 42.30 -39.90 6.46
N ASN A 8 43.18 -39.12 5.82
CA ASN A 8 44.26 -38.39 6.53
C ASN A 8 44.10 -36.84 6.55
N ALA A 9 42.93 -36.32 6.19
CA ALA A 9 42.68 -34.85 6.18
C ALA A 9 41.95 -34.34 7.43
N LEU A 10 41.73 -35.16 8.45
CA LEU A 10 40.92 -34.78 9.64
C LEU A 10 41.69 -34.74 10.96
N LYS A 11 43.02 -34.58 10.95
CA LYS A 11 43.80 -34.52 12.20
C LYS A 11 44.73 -33.31 12.37
N SER A 12 44.42 -32.16 11.83
CA SER A 12 45.25 -30.94 12.06
C SER A 12 44.48 -29.66 12.07
N ILE A 13 43.35 -29.59 12.82
CA ILE A 13 42.73 -28.33 13.23
C ILE A 13 42.27 -28.51 14.67
N ALA A 14 43.22 -28.48 15.56
CA ALA A 14 42.97 -28.19 16.96
C ALA A 14 44.20 -27.41 17.47
N VAL A 15 43.93 -26.31 18.15
CA VAL A 15 44.84 -25.36 18.81
C VAL A 15 45.11 -24.09 17.98
N LEU A 16 44.25 -23.12 18.21
CA LEU A 16 44.54 -21.70 18.49
C LEU A 16 43.22 -21.00 18.78
N ALA A 17 42.67 -21.26 19.95
CA ALA A 17 41.67 -20.40 20.56
C ALA A 17 42.35 -19.64 21.72
N ALA A 18 42.98 -18.54 21.40
CA ALA A 18 43.46 -17.57 22.38
C ALA A 18 42.69 -16.26 22.19
N GLY A 19 41.80 -16.00 23.11
CA GLY A 19 41.50 -14.71 23.69
C GLY A 19 41.29 -13.49 22.78
N ALA A 20 40.17 -13.39 22.09
CA ALA A 20 39.56 -12.10 21.77
C ALA A 20 38.16 -12.12 22.35
N SER A 21 37.97 -11.53 23.50
CA SER A 21 36.68 -11.21 24.08
C SER A 21 35.96 -10.21 23.14
N LEU A 22 35.15 -10.71 22.26
CA LEU A 22 34.15 -9.90 21.57
C LEU A 22 33.24 -9.28 22.63
N PRO A 23 32.96 -7.97 22.57
CA PRO A 23 32.02 -7.37 23.49
C PRO A 23 30.68 -8.08 23.27
N ARG A 24 30.21 -8.69 24.35
CA ARG A 24 28.86 -9.23 24.48
C ARG A 24 27.93 -8.11 24.07
N ARG A 25 27.33 -8.19 22.87
CA ARG A 25 26.17 -7.36 22.55
C ARG A 25 25.16 -7.67 23.63
N LEU A 26 24.98 -6.70 24.52
CA LEU A 26 23.84 -6.65 25.42
C LEU A 26 22.62 -6.93 24.57
N GLY A 27 21.92 -8.01 24.87
CA GLY A 27 20.60 -8.24 24.33
C GLY A 27 19.81 -6.96 24.59
N ALA A 28 19.34 -6.32 23.56
CA ALA A 28 18.29 -5.34 23.69
C ALA A 28 17.12 -6.12 24.30
N GLU A 29 16.98 -6.04 25.63
CA GLU A 29 15.70 -6.26 26.26
C GLU A 29 14.74 -5.38 25.50
N ALA A 30 13.74 -5.98 24.87
CA ALA A 30 12.58 -5.27 24.36
C ALA A 30 11.94 -4.63 25.59
N VAL A 31 12.41 -3.42 25.93
CA VAL A 31 11.70 -2.52 26.81
C VAL A 31 10.32 -2.43 26.14
N GLY A 32 9.30 -2.96 26.81
CA GLY A 32 7.93 -2.88 26.38
C GLY A 32 7.56 -1.40 26.22
N ALA A 33 7.81 -0.86 25.02
CA ALA A 33 7.36 0.46 24.66
C ALA A 33 5.84 0.45 24.87
N LYS A 34 5.35 1.35 25.72
CA LYS A 34 3.90 1.60 25.79
C LYS A 34 3.41 1.72 24.35
N PRO A 35 2.27 1.08 24.00
CA PRO A 35 1.71 1.24 22.66
C PRO A 35 1.66 2.72 22.36
N ASP A 36 2.36 3.14 21.30
CA ASP A 36 2.55 4.56 20.97
C ASP A 36 1.29 5.25 20.43
N GLY A 37 0.14 4.59 20.50
CA GLY A 37 -1.15 5.07 20.02
C GLY A 37 -1.32 5.00 18.51
N ARG A 38 -0.24 4.71 17.73
CA ARG A 38 -0.31 4.61 16.27
C ARG A 38 -1.18 3.42 15.84
N ILE A 39 -1.74 3.51 14.65
CA ILE A 39 -2.63 2.51 14.04
C ILE A 39 -1.78 1.47 13.33
N PRO A 40 -1.74 0.19 13.80
CA PRO A 40 -1.08 -0.86 13.04
C PRO A 40 -1.71 -1.01 11.66
N LEU A 41 -0.89 -0.95 10.61
CA LEU A 41 -1.33 -1.00 9.21
C LEU A 41 -0.55 -2.04 8.43
N VAL A 42 -1.25 -2.85 7.62
CA VAL A 42 -0.67 -3.57 6.49
C VAL A 42 -1.21 -2.97 5.20
N HIS A 43 -0.30 -2.64 4.28
CA HIS A 43 -0.65 -2.09 2.97
C HIS A 43 -0.51 -3.14 1.89
N ILE A 44 -1.58 -3.41 1.14
CA ILE A 44 -1.64 -4.37 0.04
C ILE A 44 -1.74 -3.56 -1.26
N THR A 45 -0.73 -3.66 -2.13
CA THR A 45 -0.55 -2.79 -3.29
C THR A 45 0.08 -3.52 -4.47
N ASP A 46 -0.26 -3.15 -5.69
CA ASP A 46 0.35 -3.66 -6.92
C ASP A 46 1.42 -2.70 -7.49
N LEU A 47 2.37 -2.37 -6.61
CA LEU A 47 3.36 -1.32 -6.70
C LEU A 47 4.29 -1.39 -7.92
N TYR A 48 4.82 -2.56 -8.26
CA TYR A 48 5.79 -2.85 -9.33
C TYR A 48 7.00 -1.90 -9.42
N HIS A 49 8.06 -2.36 -10.09
CA HIS A 49 9.12 -1.50 -10.61
C HIS A 49 9.65 -2.02 -11.96
N PRO A 50 9.59 -1.22 -13.03
CA PRO A 50 8.94 0.10 -13.11
C PRO A 50 7.45 0.00 -12.83
N PRO A 51 6.84 1.07 -12.32
CA PRO A 51 5.42 1.03 -11.98
C PRO A 51 4.54 0.73 -13.19
N GLN A 52 3.44 0.02 -12.94
CA GLN A 52 2.36 -0.13 -13.90
C GLN A 52 1.47 1.11 -13.85
N ASP A 53 1.11 1.54 -12.63
CA ASP A 53 0.53 2.84 -12.32
C ASP A 53 1.28 3.47 -11.13
N PRO A 54 1.93 4.64 -11.31
CA PRO A 54 2.75 5.24 -10.26
C PRO A 54 1.98 5.84 -9.08
N ASP A 55 0.65 5.90 -9.08
CA ASP A 55 -0.13 6.38 -7.93
C ASP A 55 0.06 5.50 -6.69
N ASP A 56 0.29 4.21 -6.85
CA ASP A 56 0.65 3.29 -5.76
C ASP A 56 1.91 3.72 -4.98
N HIS A 57 2.87 4.34 -5.66
CA HIS A 57 4.04 4.92 -5.00
C HIS A 57 3.64 6.10 -4.11
N LEU A 58 2.70 6.92 -4.57
CA LEU A 58 2.19 8.06 -3.80
C LEU A 58 1.34 7.60 -2.61
N ASP A 59 0.65 6.47 -2.73
CA ASP A 59 -0.08 5.86 -1.62
C ASP A 59 0.88 5.37 -0.52
N LEU A 60 1.96 4.68 -0.91
CA LEU A 60 2.98 4.22 0.03
C LEU A 60 3.70 5.42 0.70
N ALA A 61 4.01 6.47 -0.06
CA ALA A 61 4.55 7.72 0.48
C ALA A 61 3.56 8.41 1.43
N THR A 62 2.27 8.40 1.10
CA THR A 62 1.19 8.97 1.95
C THR A 62 1.14 8.26 3.31
N ILE A 63 1.20 6.93 3.31
CA ILE A 63 1.25 6.15 4.55
C ILE A 63 2.52 6.49 5.35
N ALA A 64 3.67 6.59 4.70
CA ALA A 64 4.93 6.92 5.35
C ALA A 64 4.94 8.34 5.95
N ALA A 65 4.22 9.28 5.33
CA ALA A 65 4.11 10.67 5.77
C ALA A 65 3.05 10.89 6.87
N LEU A 66 2.17 9.90 7.12
CA LEU A 66 1.14 9.98 8.14
C LEU A 66 1.64 9.36 9.46
N PRO A 67 2.00 10.16 10.46
CA PRO A 67 2.58 9.67 11.72
C PRO A 67 1.60 8.83 12.54
N GLU A 68 0.31 8.86 12.23
CA GLU A 68 -0.72 8.05 12.87
C GLU A 68 -0.59 6.56 12.52
N TYR A 69 0.07 6.21 11.43
CA TYR A 69 0.24 4.82 11.02
C TYR A 69 1.55 4.22 11.54
N ASP A 70 1.43 2.98 11.98
CA ASP A 70 2.54 2.06 12.21
C ASP A 70 2.51 0.99 11.12
N LEU A 71 3.20 1.27 10.00
CA LEU A 71 3.25 0.36 8.85
C LEU A 71 4.04 -0.90 9.21
N GLN A 72 3.34 -2.01 9.37
CA GLN A 72 3.85 -3.32 9.80
C GLN A 72 4.33 -4.21 8.65
N GLY A 73 3.88 -3.92 7.44
CA GLY A 73 4.29 -4.65 6.24
C GLY A 73 3.64 -4.14 4.97
N VAL A 74 4.34 -4.35 3.86
CA VAL A 74 3.87 -4.08 2.50
C VAL A 74 3.67 -5.42 1.79
N VAL A 75 2.45 -5.69 1.36
CA VAL A 75 2.11 -6.90 0.62
C VAL A 75 2.00 -6.56 -0.86
N LEU A 76 2.82 -7.21 -1.67
CA LEU A 76 2.90 -6.99 -3.11
C LEU A 76 1.87 -7.87 -3.82
N ASP A 77 0.72 -7.27 -4.14
CA ASP A 77 -0.46 -7.93 -4.73
C ASP A 77 -0.43 -7.85 -6.26
N VAL A 78 0.61 -8.43 -6.84
CA VAL A 78 0.94 -8.30 -8.27
C VAL A 78 0.19 -9.31 -9.14
N THR A 79 -0.02 -8.97 -10.41
CA THR A 79 -0.64 -9.85 -11.40
C THR A 79 0.37 -10.25 -12.46
N GLN A 80 0.45 -11.56 -12.75
CA GLN A 80 1.46 -12.20 -13.60
C GLN A 80 1.64 -11.49 -14.96
N LYS A 81 0.55 -11.07 -15.62
CA LYS A 81 0.61 -10.39 -16.91
C LYS A 81 1.41 -9.08 -16.92
N PHE A 82 1.61 -8.46 -15.74
CA PHE A 82 2.37 -7.21 -15.61
C PHE A 82 3.81 -7.42 -15.14
N LEU A 83 4.18 -8.65 -14.78
CA LEU A 83 5.56 -8.99 -14.41
C LEU A 83 6.47 -9.24 -15.62
N VAL A 84 5.90 -9.32 -16.82
CA VAL A 84 6.67 -9.48 -18.06
C VAL A 84 7.51 -8.24 -18.36
N ALA A 85 8.57 -8.43 -19.18
CA ALA A 85 9.37 -7.32 -19.67
C ALA A 85 8.50 -6.30 -20.43
N LYS A 86 8.86 -5.03 -20.32
CA LYS A 86 8.15 -3.97 -21.03
C LYS A 86 8.49 -4.01 -22.52
N PRO A 87 7.50 -3.85 -23.42
CA PRO A 87 7.76 -3.84 -24.87
C PRO A 87 8.71 -2.72 -25.32
N GLU A 88 8.81 -1.63 -24.56
CA GLU A 88 9.56 -0.44 -24.92
C GLU A 88 11.05 -0.50 -24.50
N GLY A 89 11.66 -1.69 -24.47
CA GLY A 89 13.10 -1.82 -24.30
C GLY A 89 13.60 -2.28 -22.94
N TRP A 90 12.74 -2.98 -22.19
CA TRP A 90 13.14 -3.66 -20.97
C TRP A 90 13.42 -5.14 -21.27
N ASP A 91 14.66 -5.56 -21.04
CA ASP A 91 15.08 -6.96 -21.24
C ASP A 91 14.78 -7.87 -20.06
N ILE A 92 14.32 -7.31 -18.94
CA ILE A 92 14.06 -8.04 -17.70
C ILE A 92 12.58 -7.94 -17.29
N ALA A 93 12.12 -8.94 -16.55
CA ALA A 93 10.82 -8.89 -15.90
C ALA A 93 10.75 -7.73 -14.90
N ARG A 94 9.55 -7.16 -14.71
CA ARG A 94 9.33 -6.17 -13.66
C ARG A 94 9.56 -6.76 -12.28
N ASP A 95 10.18 -5.98 -11.42
CA ASP A 95 10.19 -6.27 -9.99
C ASP A 95 8.76 -6.13 -9.43
N PRO A 96 8.29 -7.04 -8.54
CA PRO A 96 6.96 -6.95 -7.93
C PRO A 96 6.71 -5.69 -7.09
N GLY A 97 7.75 -4.93 -6.75
CA GLY A 97 7.70 -3.76 -5.88
C GLY A 97 8.69 -3.83 -4.71
N TYR A 98 9.56 -4.84 -4.67
CA TYR A 98 10.60 -4.93 -3.64
C TYR A 98 11.59 -3.78 -3.73
N VAL A 99 11.92 -3.33 -4.95
CA VAL A 99 12.85 -2.21 -5.18
C VAL A 99 12.33 -0.93 -4.51
N PRO A 100 11.14 -0.40 -4.82
CA PRO A 100 10.66 0.83 -4.20
C PRO A 100 10.45 0.70 -2.69
N VAL A 101 10.06 -0.48 -2.18
CA VAL A 101 9.94 -0.69 -0.72
C VAL A 101 11.32 -0.66 -0.06
N ALA A 102 12.35 -1.28 -0.63
CA ALA A 102 13.70 -1.26 -0.10
C ALA A 102 14.31 0.15 -0.10
N GLN A 103 14.09 0.91 -1.16
CA GLN A 103 14.51 2.30 -1.26
C GLN A 103 13.82 3.18 -0.21
N LEU A 104 12.49 3.05 -0.06
CA LEU A 104 11.76 3.81 0.94
C LEU A 104 12.19 3.44 2.38
N ALA A 105 12.40 2.14 2.65
CA ALA A 105 12.93 1.66 3.93
C ALA A 105 14.28 2.30 4.27
N HIS A 106 15.16 2.42 3.27
CA HIS A 106 16.46 3.09 3.40
C HIS A 106 16.29 4.58 3.73
N LEU A 107 15.45 5.30 2.98
CA LEU A 107 15.19 6.73 3.21
C LEU A 107 14.58 7.01 4.58
N LEU A 108 13.71 6.13 5.06
CA LEU A 108 13.08 6.25 6.39
C LEU A 108 13.96 5.73 7.53
N GLY A 109 15.13 5.16 7.25
CA GLY A 109 16.02 4.59 8.26
C GLY A 109 15.40 3.45 9.07
N ARG A 110 14.39 2.75 8.52
CA ARG A 110 13.67 1.67 9.21
C ARG A 110 13.40 0.46 8.32
N ASN A 111 13.24 -0.70 8.94
CA ASN A 111 12.84 -1.90 8.22
C ASN A 111 11.36 -1.82 7.80
N LEU A 112 11.07 -2.13 6.53
CA LEU A 112 9.74 -2.31 5.99
C LEU A 112 9.63 -3.72 5.41
N PRO A 113 9.09 -4.70 6.16
CA PRO A 113 8.91 -6.05 5.65
C PRO A 113 8.01 -6.03 4.41
N ALA A 114 8.42 -6.77 3.37
CA ALA A 114 7.62 -6.93 2.16
C ALA A 114 7.50 -8.40 1.77
N GLY A 115 6.37 -8.77 1.15
CA GLY A 115 6.15 -10.13 0.67
C GLY A 115 5.18 -10.14 -0.51
N MET A 116 5.53 -10.91 -1.56
CA MET A 116 4.68 -11.07 -2.74
C MET A 116 3.57 -12.10 -2.46
N GLY A 117 2.37 -11.80 -2.93
CA GLY A 117 1.22 -12.70 -2.94
C GLY A 117 1.09 -13.51 -4.23
N PRO A 118 -0.01 -14.30 -4.36
CA PRO A 118 -0.33 -15.04 -5.58
C PRO A 118 -0.40 -14.11 -6.79
N THR A 119 0.22 -14.50 -7.90
CA THR A 119 0.26 -13.70 -9.13
C THR A 119 -0.90 -13.99 -10.08
N VAL A 120 -1.59 -15.10 -9.87
CA VAL A 120 -2.77 -15.54 -10.64
C VAL A 120 -4.01 -15.39 -9.77
N ALA A 121 -5.13 -14.99 -10.39
CA ALA A 121 -6.42 -14.86 -9.72
C ALA A 121 -6.83 -16.14 -8.97
N LEU A 122 -7.58 -15.99 -7.90
CA LEU A 122 -8.17 -17.09 -7.16
C LEU A 122 -9.13 -17.87 -8.08
N ALA A 123 -9.12 -19.20 -7.99
CA ALA A 123 -9.97 -20.06 -8.81
C ALA A 123 -11.48 -19.89 -8.48
N HIS A 124 -11.79 -19.59 -7.24
CA HIS A 124 -13.13 -19.33 -6.71
C HIS A 124 -13.05 -18.54 -5.40
N PRO A 125 -14.15 -18.00 -4.88
CA PRO A 125 -14.13 -17.17 -3.64
C PRO A 125 -13.61 -17.88 -2.39
N GLY A 126 -13.68 -19.21 -2.33
CA GLY A 126 -13.13 -20.03 -1.21
C GLY A 126 -11.70 -20.52 -1.44
N ASP A 127 -11.01 -20.11 -2.51
CA ASP A 127 -9.64 -20.54 -2.79
C ASP A 127 -8.67 -19.94 -1.75
N ALA A 128 -7.95 -20.83 -1.07
CA ALA A 128 -6.93 -20.46 -0.06
C ALA A 128 -5.52 -20.30 -0.67
N ALA A 129 -5.38 -20.46 -1.98
CA ALA A 129 -4.12 -20.36 -2.73
C ALA A 129 -2.95 -21.18 -2.13
N LEU A 130 -3.24 -22.37 -1.60
CA LEU A 130 -2.24 -23.24 -0.96
C LEU A 130 -1.27 -23.87 -1.96
N ASP A 131 -1.69 -24.00 -3.21
CA ASP A 131 -0.97 -24.62 -4.33
C ASP A 131 0.00 -23.66 -5.04
N ARG A 132 0.01 -22.38 -4.64
CA ARG A 132 0.85 -21.36 -5.29
C ARG A 132 2.34 -21.57 -4.94
N PRO A 133 3.27 -21.16 -5.83
CA PRO A 133 4.71 -21.24 -5.57
C PRO A 133 5.13 -20.61 -4.24
N PHE A 134 6.23 -21.11 -3.65
CA PHE A 134 6.72 -20.65 -2.34
C PHE A 134 6.90 -19.11 -2.30
N ALA A 135 7.44 -18.50 -3.35
CA ALA A 135 7.64 -17.06 -3.42
C ALA A 135 6.32 -16.27 -3.32
N GLU A 136 5.23 -16.82 -3.83
CA GLU A 136 3.89 -16.23 -3.81
C GLU A 136 3.14 -16.43 -2.48
N GLN A 137 3.72 -17.19 -1.55
CA GLN A 137 3.20 -17.40 -0.20
C GLN A 137 3.64 -16.32 0.78
N ALA A 138 4.71 -15.58 0.44
CA ALA A 138 5.36 -14.64 1.35
C ALA A 138 4.43 -13.51 1.82
N GLY A 139 3.59 -12.96 0.93
CA GLY A 139 2.64 -11.90 1.26
C GLY A 139 1.54 -12.38 2.20
N ILE A 140 0.99 -13.58 1.97
CA ILE A 140 -0.02 -14.18 2.85
C ILE A 140 0.60 -14.48 4.22
N GLY A 141 1.81 -15.07 4.24
CA GLY A 141 2.54 -15.36 5.47
C GLY A 141 2.86 -14.10 6.28
N LEU A 142 3.28 -13.02 5.61
CA LEU A 142 3.53 -11.72 6.23
C LEU A 142 2.27 -11.18 6.89
N LEU A 143 1.15 -11.12 6.17
CA LEU A 143 -0.13 -10.65 6.70
C LEU A 143 -0.58 -11.44 7.92
N LEU A 144 -0.63 -12.78 7.81
CA LEU A 144 -1.02 -13.64 8.92
C LEU A 144 -0.09 -13.48 10.13
N SER A 145 1.21 -13.37 9.90
CA SER A 145 2.21 -13.17 10.96
C SER A 145 2.05 -11.82 11.66
N VAL A 146 1.72 -10.75 10.93
CA VAL A 146 1.41 -9.44 11.55
C VAL A 146 0.16 -9.54 12.41
N LEU A 147 -0.91 -10.14 11.91
CA LEU A 147 -2.15 -10.32 12.67
C LEU A 147 -1.96 -11.16 13.94
N GLN A 148 -1.18 -12.24 13.86
CA GLN A 148 -0.88 -13.11 15.01
C GLN A 148 -0.09 -12.38 16.10
N ARG A 149 0.93 -11.58 15.71
CA ARG A 149 1.80 -10.89 16.65
C ARG A 149 1.23 -9.59 17.20
N SER A 150 0.26 -8.98 16.52
CA SER A 150 -0.31 -7.72 16.94
C SER A 150 -1.15 -7.88 18.20
N ASP A 151 -0.88 -7.08 19.20
CA ASP A 151 -1.69 -6.95 20.42
C ASP A 151 -2.93 -6.04 20.23
N ARG A 152 -2.97 -5.31 19.11
CA ARG A 152 -4.04 -4.39 18.72
C ARG A 152 -4.67 -4.80 17.39
N PRO A 153 -5.95 -4.46 17.15
CA PRO A 153 -6.57 -4.68 15.84
C PRO A 153 -5.85 -3.90 14.74
N VAL A 154 -5.62 -4.57 13.59
CA VAL A 154 -4.83 -4.09 12.46
C VAL A 154 -5.74 -3.55 11.37
N THR A 155 -5.43 -2.39 10.83
CA THR A 155 -6.06 -1.85 9.62
C THR A 155 -5.38 -2.44 8.39
N ILE A 156 -6.18 -2.83 7.40
CA ILE A 156 -5.68 -3.34 6.12
C ILE A 156 -6.06 -2.34 5.03
N SER A 157 -5.08 -1.77 4.35
CA SER A 157 -5.31 -0.95 3.16
C SER A 157 -5.10 -1.78 1.91
N ILE A 158 -6.04 -1.70 0.96
CA ILE A 158 -5.99 -2.43 -0.32
C ILE A 158 -6.15 -1.44 -1.46
N VAL A 159 -5.16 -1.42 -2.35
CA VAL A 159 -5.18 -0.61 -3.58
C VAL A 159 -4.96 -1.47 -4.85
N GLY A 160 -4.95 -2.79 -4.71
CA GLY A 160 -4.87 -3.79 -5.78
C GLY A 160 -6.07 -4.74 -5.81
N SER A 161 -5.84 -5.98 -6.23
CA SER A 161 -6.90 -7.00 -6.43
C SER A 161 -7.55 -7.51 -5.13
N GLY A 162 -6.90 -7.30 -3.97
CA GLY A 162 -7.34 -7.85 -2.69
C GLY A 162 -7.15 -9.35 -2.53
N ARG A 163 -6.47 -10.01 -3.46
CA ARG A 163 -6.26 -11.46 -3.54
C ARG A 163 -5.60 -12.02 -2.30
N VAL A 164 -4.57 -11.33 -1.81
CA VAL A 164 -3.84 -11.79 -0.62
C VAL A 164 -4.73 -11.80 0.62
N LEU A 165 -5.55 -10.75 0.83
CA LEU A 165 -6.46 -10.72 1.98
C LEU A 165 -7.52 -11.80 1.88
N ALA A 166 -8.09 -12.04 0.69
CA ALA A 166 -9.08 -13.09 0.46
C ALA A 166 -8.50 -14.49 0.74
N ALA A 167 -7.30 -14.79 0.21
CA ALA A 167 -6.62 -16.07 0.46
C ALA A 167 -6.26 -16.23 1.94
N ALA A 168 -5.77 -15.19 2.61
CA ALA A 168 -5.50 -15.21 4.05
C ALA A 168 -6.77 -15.47 4.88
N PHE A 169 -7.88 -14.83 4.50
CA PHE A 169 -9.18 -15.06 5.15
C PHE A 169 -9.65 -16.51 4.99
N ASN A 170 -9.50 -17.07 3.78
CA ASN A 170 -9.88 -18.46 3.54
C ASN A 170 -9.01 -19.47 4.32
N ARG A 171 -7.79 -19.10 4.71
CA ARG A 171 -6.91 -19.91 5.58
C ARG A 171 -7.28 -19.79 7.05
N GLU A 172 -7.44 -18.57 7.54
CA GLU A 172 -7.54 -18.26 8.97
C GLU A 172 -8.71 -17.30 9.27
N PRO A 173 -9.96 -17.67 8.96
CA PRO A 173 -11.10 -16.76 9.07
C PRO A 173 -11.34 -16.26 10.49
N ALA A 174 -11.08 -17.10 11.51
CA ALA A 174 -11.24 -16.73 12.91
C ALA A 174 -10.23 -15.66 13.34
N LEU A 175 -8.95 -15.81 12.91
CA LEU A 175 -7.90 -14.84 13.20
C LEU A 175 -8.23 -13.48 12.57
N LEU A 176 -8.63 -13.48 11.29
CA LEU A 176 -8.93 -12.22 10.61
C LEU A 176 -10.11 -11.51 11.23
N ARG A 177 -11.22 -12.21 11.55
CA ARG A 177 -12.37 -11.60 12.24
C ARG A 177 -12.02 -11.04 13.62
N ALA A 178 -11.08 -11.66 14.32
CA ALA A 178 -10.65 -11.21 15.64
C ALA A 178 -9.67 -10.03 15.61
N LYS A 179 -8.85 -9.93 14.54
CA LYS A 179 -7.70 -9.02 14.51
C LYS A 179 -7.80 -7.90 13.47
N VAL A 180 -8.65 -8.01 12.45
CA VAL A 180 -8.83 -6.93 11.47
C VAL A 180 -9.77 -5.87 12.07
N ARG A 181 -9.24 -4.65 12.20
CA ARG A 181 -10.00 -3.47 12.65
C ARG A 181 -10.93 -2.94 11.56
N SER A 182 -10.39 -2.80 10.35
CA SER A 182 -11.08 -2.25 9.18
C SER A 182 -10.27 -2.59 7.93
N VAL A 183 -10.97 -2.84 6.85
CA VAL A 183 -10.40 -2.95 5.50
C VAL A 183 -10.71 -1.68 4.74
N LEU A 184 -9.69 -0.87 4.44
CA LEU A 184 -9.79 0.29 3.55
C LEU A 184 -9.76 -0.24 2.11
N LEU A 185 -10.92 -0.55 1.56
CA LEU A 185 -11.06 -1.23 0.27
C LEU A 185 -11.18 -0.21 -0.87
N ASN A 186 -10.09 0.02 -1.60
CA ASN A 186 -10.06 0.88 -2.79
C ASN A 186 -10.25 0.02 -4.04
N ALA A 187 -11.47 -0.40 -4.28
CA ALA A 187 -11.86 -1.23 -5.43
C ALA A 187 -13.37 -1.16 -5.65
N GLY A 188 -13.79 -1.51 -6.86
CA GLY A 188 -15.19 -1.63 -7.21
C GLY A 188 -15.83 -0.31 -7.62
N ALA A 189 -17.09 -0.41 -8.00
CA ALA A 189 -17.92 0.71 -8.47
C ALA A 189 -19.27 0.73 -7.76
N THR A 190 -19.77 1.92 -7.45
CA THR A 190 -21.07 2.09 -6.80
C THR A 190 -22.27 1.86 -7.71
N GLY A 191 -22.03 1.73 -9.00
CA GLY A 191 -23.04 1.48 -10.03
C GLY A 191 -22.42 1.21 -11.40
N GLY A 192 -23.24 1.29 -12.46
CA GLY A 192 -22.78 1.04 -13.82
C GLY A 192 -22.66 -0.44 -14.18
N THR A 193 -22.26 -0.70 -15.42
CA THR A 193 -22.16 -2.06 -15.99
C THR A 193 -20.72 -2.51 -16.19
N LYS A 194 -19.76 -1.58 -16.21
CA LYS A 194 -18.35 -1.89 -16.40
C LYS A 194 -17.75 -2.40 -15.09
N ARG A 195 -16.99 -3.48 -15.18
CA ARG A 195 -16.19 -3.97 -14.06
C ARG A 195 -15.05 -3.01 -13.83
N GLU A 196 -14.90 -2.56 -12.58
CA GLU A 196 -13.80 -1.71 -12.16
C GLU A 196 -12.47 -2.48 -12.27
N TRP A 197 -11.35 -1.76 -12.40
CA TRP A 197 -10.03 -2.33 -12.72
C TRP A 197 -9.56 -3.37 -11.69
N ASN A 198 -9.51 -3.01 -10.40
CA ASN A 198 -9.02 -3.89 -9.34
C ASN A 198 -9.91 -5.14 -9.17
N VAL A 199 -11.22 -4.97 -9.32
CA VAL A 199 -12.17 -6.09 -9.38
C VAL A 199 -11.91 -6.97 -10.60
N GLY A 200 -11.51 -6.37 -11.72
CA GLY A 200 -11.17 -7.10 -12.95
C GLY A 200 -9.91 -7.96 -12.83
N LEU A 201 -8.99 -7.60 -11.93
CA LEU A 201 -7.78 -8.38 -11.66
C LEU A 201 -8.06 -9.70 -10.93
N ASP A 202 -9.05 -9.70 -10.01
CA ASP A 202 -9.49 -10.92 -9.32
C ASP A 202 -10.93 -10.81 -8.80
N PRO A 203 -11.93 -11.14 -9.64
CA PRO A 203 -13.35 -11.10 -9.22
C PRO A 203 -13.66 -12.06 -8.07
N ALA A 204 -12.97 -13.21 -8.01
CA ALA A 204 -13.20 -14.20 -6.96
C ALA A 204 -12.74 -13.68 -5.59
N ALA A 205 -11.58 -13.00 -5.54
CA ALA A 205 -11.10 -12.34 -4.33
C ALA A 205 -12.06 -11.24 -3.86
N PHE A 206 -12.54 -10.40 -4.76
CA PHE A 206 -13.49 -9.34 -4.44
C PHE A 206 -14.79 -9.90 -3.83
N ILE A 207 -15.35 -10.96 -4.44
CA ILE A 207 -16.54 -11.66 -3.90
C ILE A 207 -16.24 -12.23 -2.51
N ALA A 208 -15.07 -12.87 -2.31
CA ALA A 208 -14.67 -13.42 -1.03
C ALA A 208 -14.63 -12.36 0.07
N LEU A 209 -14.04 -11.20 -0.21
CA LEU A 209 -13.95 -10.09 0.74
C LEU A 209 -15.34 -9.59 1.17
N TRP A 210 -16.25 -9.37 0.22
CA TRP A 210 -17.62 -8.94 0.54
C TRP A 210 -18.43 -9.98 1.32
N ARG A 211 -18.13 -11.27 1.18
CA ARG A 211 -18.78 -12.38 1.89
C ARG A 211 -18.08 -12.76 3.20
N SER A 212 -16.92 -12.16 3.51
CA SER A 212 -16.09 -12.51 4.67
C SER A 212 -16.69 -12.15 6.02
N GLY A 213 -17.53 -11.11 6.05
CA GLY A 213 -18.02 -10.49 7.29
C GLY A 213 -16.97 -9.62 7.99
N LEU A 214 -15.86 -9.30 7.35
CA LEU A 214 -14.91 -8.32 7.84
C LEU A 214 -15.51 -6.90 7.80
N PRO A 215 -15.10 -5.99 8.71
CA PRO A 215 -15.49 -4.59 8.61
C PRO A 215 -14.82 -3.94 7.41
N ILE A 216 -15.62 -3.45 6.46
CA ILE A 216 -15.14 -2.83 5.22
C ILE A 216 -15.54 -1.36 5.19
N ASP A 217 -14.54 -0.50 5.04
CA ASP A 217 -14.67 0.88 4.61
C ASP A 217 -14.45 0.91 3.10
N TRP A 218 -15.53 1.01 2.36
CA TRP A 218 -15.50 0.93 0.92
C TRP A 218 -15.24 2.29 0.29
N TYR A 219 -14.15 2.39 -0.45
CA TYR A 219 -13.72 3.55 -1.23
C TYR A 219 -13.76 3.19 -2.72
N PRO A 220 -14.88 3.42 -3.40
CA PRO A 220 -15.05 2.98 -4.79
C PRO A 220 -14.10 3.72 -5.73
N CYS A 221 -13.38 2.98 -6.57
CA CYS A 221 -12.57 3.54 -7.65
C CYS A 221 -13.41 3.82 -8.91
N GLY A 222 -14.66 3.35 -8.96
CA GLY A 222 -15.61 3.62 -10.03
C GLY A 222 -16.97 4.07 -9.49
N THR A 223 -17.75 4.70 -10.39
CA THR A 223 -19.12 5.13 -10.13
C THR A 223 -20.04 4.61 -11.23
N ASP A 224 -21.31 4.97 -11.21
CA ASP A 224 -22.24 4.73 -12.30
C ASP A 224 -21.93 5.54 -13.56
N HIS A 225 -21.16 6.63 -13.43
CA HIS A 225 -20.72 7.48 -14.54
C HIS A 225 -19.35 7.02 -15.09
N SER A 226 -18.29 7.15 -14.29
CA SER A 226 -16.91 6.88 -14.70
C SER A 226 -15.99 6.69 -13.49
N ALA A 227 -14.88 5.97 -13.67
CA ALA A 227 -13.77 5.97 -12.72
C ALA A 227 -13.01 7.31 -12.69
N PHE A 228 -13.18 8.16 -13.70
CA PHE A 228 -12.49 9.44 -13.88
C PHE A 228 -13.41 10.65 -13.69
N ASP A 229 -14.48 10.50 -12.90
CA ASP A 229 -15.39 11.59 -12.60
C ASP A 229 -15.00 12.30 -11.29
N PRO A 230 -14.38 13.50 -11.35
CA PRO A 230 -13.98 14.25 -10.16
C PRO A 230 -15.15 14.90 -9.43
N ALA A 231 -16.35 14.93 -10.02
CA ALA A 231 -17.52 15.60 -9.47
C ALA A 231 -18.46 14.66 -8.72
N HIS A 232 -18.30 13.35 -8.84
CA HIS A 232 -19.22 12.39 -8.23
C HIS A 232 -19.02 12.27 -6.72
N GLU A 233 -20.12 12.31 -5.96
CA GLU A 233 -20.06 12.29 -4.48
C GLU A 233 -19.48 10.98 -3.89
N ARG A 234 -19.62 9.85 -4.60
CA ARG A 234 -19.11 8.52 -4.18
C ARG A 234 -17.77 8.17 -4.80
N GLY A 235 -17.30 8.95 -5.78
CA GLY A 235 -16.01 8.72 -6.42
C GLY A 235 -14.86 9.25 -5.59
N THR A 236 -13.81 8.46 -5.47
CA THR A 236 -12.56 8.87 -4.78
C THR A 236 -11.60 9.60 -5.71
N TYR A 237 -11.81 9.49 -7.02
CA TYR A 237 -10.93 10.02 -8.06
C TYR A 237 -10.66 11.52 -7.95
N TRP A 238 -9.40 11.86 -8.17
CA TRP A 238 -8.93 13.22 -8.42
C TRP A 238 -7.68 13.20 -9.31
N LYS A 239 -7.33 14.35 -9.87
CA LYS A 239 -6.19 14.49 -10.78
C LYS A 239 -5.29 15.62 -10.31
N ALA A 240 -3.97 15.41 -10.37
CA ALA A 240 -2.95 16.37 -10.00
C ALA A 240 -1.98 16.64 -11.16
N ALA A 241 -1.58 17.90 -11.32
CA ALA A 241 -0.36 18.24 -12.03
C ALA A 241 0.85 17.85 -11.15
N GLN A 242 1.75 17.03 -11.67
CA GLN A 242 2.92 16.57 -10.90
C GLN A 242 3.84 17.72 -10.48
N ALA A 243 3.95 18.77 -11.30
CA ALA A 243 4.70 19.97 -10.92
C ALA A 243 4.17 20.63 -9.62
N THR A 244 2.86 20.66 -9.42
CA THR A 244 2.25 21.19 -8.18
C THR A 244 2.38 20.19 -7.04
N LEU A 245 2.09 18.91 -7.31
CA LEU A 245 2.13 17.86 -6.30
C LEU A 245 3.53 17.63 -5.74
N PHE A 246 4.57 17.79 -6.58
CA PHE A 246 5.96 17.53 -6.23
C PHE A 246 6.78 18.79 -5.95
N HIS A 247 6.11 19.93 -5.81
CA HIS A 247 6.78 21.20 -5.49
C HIS A 247 7.47 21.13 -4.11
N ASP A 248 8.75 21.51 -4.05
CA ASP A 248 9.55 21.59 -2.83
C ASP A 248 9.59 20.31 -1.97
N LEU A 249 9.58 19.13 -2.59
CA LEU A 249 9.71 17.88 -1.85
C LEU A 249 11.13 17.72 -1.26
N PRO A 250 11.28 16.99 -0.14
CA PRO A 250 12.58 16.57 0.38
C PRO A 250 13.39 15.81 -0.67
N ALA A 251 14.70 15.99 -0.66
CA ALA A 251 15.58 15.41 -1.69
C ALA A 251 15.44 13.89 -1.81
N GLY A 252 15.37 13.17 -0.70
CA GLY A 252 15.19 11.72 -0.71
C GLY A 252 13.90 11.28 -1.37
N LEU A 253 12.79 11.96 -1.08
CA LEU A 253 11.49 11.64 -1.70
C LEU A 253 11.51 11.95 -3.21
N ARG A 254 12.11 13.07 -3.62
CA ARG A 254 12.28 13.39 -5.05
C ARG A 254 13.08 12.31 -5.78
N SER A 255 14.20 11.88 -5.20
CA SER A 255 15.04 10.84 -5.78
C SER A 255 14.31 9.52 -5.93
N TRP A 256 13.53 9.14 -4.94
CA TRP A 256 12.73 7.92 -4.95
C TRP A 256 11.65 7.94 -6.04
N LEU A 257 10.91 9.06 -6.15
CA LEU A 257 9.88 9.23 -7.17
C LEU A 257 10.48 9.31 -8.58
N ASP A 258 11.60 10.03 -8.77
CA ASP A 258 12.27 10.14 -10.07
C ASP A 258 12.81 8.77 -10.52
N TYR A 259 13.44 8.01 -9.61
CA TYR A 259 13.90 6.66 -9.91
C TYR A 259 12.75 5.76 -10.38
N ALA A 260 11.61 5.81 -9.68
CA ALA A 260 10.45 4.99 -10.02
C ALA A 260 9.80 5.45 -11.33
N PHE A 261 9.51 6.74 -11.48
CA PHE A 261 8.69 7.27 -12.58
C PHE A 261 9.47 7.35 -13.90
N SER A 262 10.80 7.55 -13.83
CA SER A 262 11.65 7.41 -15.00
C SER A 262 11.85 5.95 -15.44
N GLY A 263 11.43 5.01 -14.60
CA GLY A 263 11.57 3.58 -14.88
C GLY A 263 13.03 3.11 -14.88
N SER A 264 13.86 3.64 -13.98
CA SER A 264 15.28 3.30 -13.90
C SER A 264 15.52 1.80 -13.73
N GLN A 265 16.45 1.23 -14.50
CA GLN A 265 16.86 -0.18 -14.42
C GLN A 265 18.19 -0.39 -13.68
N ARG A 266 18.66 0.63 -12.95
CA ARG A 266 19.93 0.51 -12.22
C ARG A 266 19.82 -0.51 -11.10
N GLY A 267 20.73 -1.50 -11.09
CA GLY A 267 20.76 -2.57 -10.09
C GLY A 267 21.33 -2.14 -8.73
N ASP A 268 22.07 -1.02 -8.66
CA ASP A 268 22.57 -0.44 -7.40
C ASP A 268 21.51 0.47 -6.74
N ILE A 269 20.33 -0.09 -6.51
CA ILE A 269 19.05 0.61 -6.22
C ILE A 269 19.14 1.66 -5.11
N ILE A 270 19.93 1.43 -4.09
CA ILE A 270 20.11 2.38 -2.97
C ILE A 270 21.07 3.50 -3.37
N ARG A 271 22.23 3.14 -3.93
CA ARG A 271 23.24 4.13 -4.34
C ARG A 271 22.71 5.03 -5.45
N ALA A 272 21.89 4.48 -6.33
CA ALA A 272 21.27 5.20 -7.43
C ALA A 272 20.45 6.42 -6.97
N LEU A 273 19.86 6.39 -5.77
CA LEU A 273 19.07 7.50 -5.25
C LEU A 273 19.85 8.82 -5.21
N ALA A 274 21.18 8.78 -5.08
CA ALA A 274 22.00 9.99 -5.10
C ALA A 274 22.03 10.69 -6.46
N ASP A 275 21.69 9.98 -7.54
CA ASP A 275 21.78 10.47 -8.93
C ASP A 275 20.41 10.87 -9.50
N PHE A 276 19.34 10.81 -8.71
CA PHE A 276 17.96 11.11 -9.10
C PHE A 276 17.37 12.31 -8.33
N GLY A 277 16.19 12.76 -8.74
CA GLY A 277 15.48 13.89 -8.14
C GLY A 277 15.92 15.26 -8.65
N HIS A 278 16.65 15.29 -9.76
CA HIS A 278 17.14 16.51 -10.44
C HIS A 278 17.43 16.24 -11.92
N GLY A 279 17.67 17.31 -12.68
CA GLY A 279 18.00 17.23 -14.08
C GLY A 279 16.85 16.77 -14.99
N PRO A 280 17.15 16.34 -16.24
CA PRO A 280 16.13 16.10 -17.27
C PRO A 280 15.10 15.03 -16.94
N THR A 281 15.46 13.98 -16.20
CA THR A 281 14.51 12.94 -15.77
C THR A 281 13.47 13.51 -14.83
N TRP A 282 13.88 14.28 -13.84
CA TRP A 282 12.98 14.93 -12.90
C TRP A 282 12.11 15.99 -13.59
N GLU A 283 12.66 16.78 -14.51
CA GLU A 283 11.90 17.75 -15.31
C GLU A 283 10.80 17.04 -16.12
N HIS A 284 11.11 15.89 -16.70
CA HIS A 284 10.13 15.05 -17.40
C HIS A 284 9.04 14.55 -16.45
N VAL A 285 9.39 14.10 -15.25
CA VAL A 285 8.42 13.70 -14.22
C VAL A 285 7.51 14.87 -13.86
N LEU A 286 8.06 16.07 -13.65
CA LEU A 286 7.28 17.26 -13.29
C LEU A 286 6.31 17.69 -14.39
N ALA A 287 6.60 17.44 -15.66
CA ALA A 287 5.73 17.77 -16.78
C ALA A 287 4.46 16.91 -16.86
N GLY A 288 4.38 15.85 -16.10
CA GLY A 288 3.26 14.89 -16.12
C GLY A 288 2.07 15.29 -15.26
N GLU A 289 1.02 14.50 -15.41
CA GLU A 289 -0.17 14.54 -14.56
C GLU A 289 -0.38 13.16 -13.91
N ARG A 290 -1.05 13.14 -12.74
CA ARG A 290 -1.33 11.91 -12.03
C ARG A 290 -2.82 11.77 -11.73
N ASN A 291 -3.37 10.62 -12.08
CA ASN A 291 -4.68 10.17 -11.60
C ASN A 291 -4.50 9.50 -10.23
N MET A 292 -5.39 9.77 -9.31
CA MET A 292 -5.32 9.32 -7.92
C MET A 292 -6.69 8.83 -7.45
N TRP A 293 -6.72 7.74 -6.65
CA TRP A 293 -7.96 7.20 -6.09
C TRP A 293 -7.89 6.94 -4.58
N SER A 294 -6.76 6.50 -4.05
CA SER A 294 -6.69 5.90 -2.71
C SER A 294 -6.39 6.89 -1.58
N THR A 295 -5.95 8.12 -1.89
CA THR A 295 -5.49 9.10 -0.90
C THR A 295 -6.55 9.38 0.18
N ALA A 296 -7.84 9.50 -0.19
CA ALA A 296 -8.91 9.78 0.76
C ALA A 296 -9.06 8.67 1.81
N SER A 297 -8.90 7.40 1.41
CA SER A 297 -8.99 6.24 2.31
C SER A 297 -7.87 6.26 3.37
N LEU A 298 -6.65 6.58 2.95
CA LEU A 298 -5.49 6.64 3.84
C LEU A 298 -5.60 7.78 4.84
N VAL A 299 -6.03 8.95 4.37
CA VAL A 299 -6.21 10.15 5.20
C VAL A 299 -7.33 9.95 6.23
N MET A 300 -8.49 9.44 5.79
CA MET A 300 -9.62 9.18 6.70
C MET A 300 -9.30 8.04 7.67
N GLY A 301 -8.62 6.99 7.21
CA GLY A 301 -8.17 5.89 8.06
C GLY A 301 -7.21 6.35 9.17
N ALA A 302 -6.42 7.39 8.92
CA ALA A 302 -5.57 8.08 9.91
C ALA A 302 -6.36 9.03 10.84
N GLY A 303 -7.67 9.21 10.64
CA GLY A 303 -8.49 10.13 11.42
C GLY A 303 -8.29 11.61 11.05
N ARG A 304 -7.73 11.88 9.85
CA ARG A 304 -7.55 13.25 9.37
C ARG A 304 -8.71 13.73 8.49
N VAL A 305 -8.87 15.03 8.43
CA VAL A 305 -9.84 15.73 7.58
C VAL A 305 -9.12 16.68 6.63
N LEU A 306 -9.73 16.96 5.48
CA LEU A 306 -9.25 17.96 4.54
C LEU A 306 -9.81 19.32 4.97
N ALA A 307 -8.94 20.22 5.40
CA ALA A 307 -9.30 21.55 5.91
C ALA A 307 -8.43 22.65 5.29
N ARG A 308 -8.99 23.86 5.18
CA ARG A 308 -8.33 25.01 4.60
C ARG A 308 -7.73 25.89 5.68
N THR A 309 -6.41 26.07 5.64
CA THR A 309 -5.66 27.02 6.45
C THR A 309 -5.36 28.28 5.64
N PRO A 310 -4.81 29.35 6.24
CA PRO A 310 -4.32 30.52 5.49
C PRO A 310 -3.28 30.16 4.40
N GLU A 311 -2.51 29.08 4.62
CA GLU A 311 -1.45 28.61 3.69
C GLU A 311 -1.99 27.63 2.64
N GLY A 312 -3.30 27.37 2.58
CA GLY A 312 -3.96 26.44 1.65
C GLY A 312 -4.51 25.18 2.31
N TRP A 313 -4.93 24.22 1.51
CA TRP A 313 -5.53 22.98 2.00
C TRP A 313 -4.50 22.06 2.68
N ARG A 314 -4.92 21.42 3.78
CA ARG A 314 -4.09 20.52 4.61
C ARG A 314 -4.90 19.33 5.10
N PHE A 315 -4.21 18.21 5.32
CA PHE A 315 -4.76 17.08 6.08
C PHE A 315 -4.45 17.27 7.57
N LEU A 316 -5.45 17.60 8.34
CA LEU A 316 -5.34 17.92 9.77
C LEU A 316 -6.11 16.93 10.62
N SER A 317 -5.74 16.79 11.90
CA SER A 317 -6.61 16.12 12.87
C SER A 317 -7.93 16.90 13.01
N ALA A 318 -9.00 16.24 13.46
CA ALA A 318 -10.29 16.87 13.64
C ALA A 318 -10.22 18.09 14.58
N ASP A 319 -9.40 17.98 15.64
CA ASP A 319 -9.20 19.08 16.62
C ASP A 319 -8.44 20.25 16.00
N ALA A 320 -7.36 20.00 15.27
CA ALA A 320 -6.60 21.05 14.58
C ALA A 320 -7.41 21.75 13.46
N ALA A 321 -8.43 21.09 12.94
CA ALA A 321 -9.35 21.64 11.93
C ALA A 321 -10.59 22.30 12.54
N ALA A 322 -10.65 22.47 13.86
CA ALA A 322 -11.80 23.12 14.50
C ALA A 322 -11.93 24.58 14.05
N GLY A 323 -13.12 24.97 13.59
CA GLY A 323 -13.38 26.33 13.09
C GLY A 323 -12.87 26.64 11.68
N LEU A 324 -12.15 25.71 11.03
CA LEU A 324 -11.70 25.89 9.66
C LEU A 324 -12.76 25.41 8.65
N GLU A 325 -12.70 25.98 7.44
CA GLU A 325 -13.41 25.43 6.28
C GLU A 325 -12.95 24.03 6.03
N ARG A 326 -13.87 23.07 5.81
CA ARG A 326 -13.57 21.66 5.55
C ARG A 326 -14.16 21.24 4.22
N TRP A 327 -13.44 20.37 3.51
CA TRP A 327 -14.05 19.58 2.44
C TRP A 327 -14.66 18.33 3.09
N PRO A 328 -15.98 18.20 3.16
CA PRO A 328 -16.60 17.11 3.91
C PRO A 328 -16.33 15.75 3.31
N PHE A 329 -15.76 14.85 4.11
CA PHE A 329 -15.69 13.41 3.88
C PHE A 329 -16.60 12.70 4.88
N ARG A 330 -17.19 11.59 4.48
CA ARG A 330 -18.01 10.75 5.34
C ARG A 330 -17.85 9.28 5.00
N LEU A 331 -18.17 8.42 5.94
CA LEU A 331 -18.36 6.99 5.77
C LEU A 331 -19.79 6.67 6.20
N ASP A 332 -20.68 6.52 5.23
CA ASP A 332 -22.09 6.23 5.47
C ASP A 332 -22.29 4.74 5.70
N PRO A 333 -23.03 4.31 6.74
CA PRO A 333 -23.34 2.91 6.95
C PRO A 333 -24.22 2.37 5.82
N ILE A 334 -23.88 1.19 5.32
CA ILE A 334 -24.62 0.53 4.25
C ILE A 334 -24.95 -0.92 4.57
N ALA A 335 -26.00 -1.41 3.94
CA ALA A 335 -26.25 -2.83 3.72
C ALA A 335 -25.88 -3.13 2.25
N ALA A 336 -25.03 -4.11 2.03
CA ALA A 336 -24.56 -4.44 0.70
C ALA A 336 -24.50 -5.96 0.49
N THR A 337 -24.65 -6.36 -0.78
CA THR A 337 -24.48 -7.74 -1.25
C THR A 337 -23.63 -7.73 -2.49
N VAL A 338 -22.92 -8.83 -2.74
CA VAL A 338 -22.15 -9.05 -3.96
C VAL A 338 -22.70 -10.28 -4.68
N ASP A 339 -22.92 -10.16 -5.99
CA ASP A 339 -23.32 -11.28 -6.85
C ASP A 339 -22.11 -12.07 -7.37
N ASP A 340 -22.37 -13.18 -8.07
CA ASP A 340 -21.32 -14.05 -8.62
C ASP A 340 -20.59 -13.43 -9.84
N THR A 341 -21.03 -12.26 -10.30
CA THR A 341 -20.32 -11.45 -11.30
C THR A 341 -19.43 -10.37 -10.70
N ALA A 342 -19.27 -10.38 -9.34
CA ALA A 342 -18.54 -9.39 -8.55
C ALA A 342 -19.16 -7.97 -8.61
N ARG A 343 -20.47 -7.87 -8.81
CA ARG A 343 -21.20 -6.60 -8.72
C ARG A 343 -21.76 -6.41 -7.32
N VAL A 344 -21.50 -5.24 -6.74
CA VAL A 344 -22.05 -4.86 -5.44
C VAL A 344 -23.36 -4.11 -5.63
N THR A 345 -24.39 -4.55 -4.90
CA THR A 345 -25.64 -3.81 -4.73
C THR A 345 -25.68 -3.32 -3.28
N TRP A 346 -26.01 -2.06 -3.09
CA TRP A 346 -25.99 -1.44 -1.76
C TRP A 346 -27.18 -0.51 -1.54
N LYS A 347 -27.50 -0.26 -0.27
CA LYS A 347 -28.45 0.76 0.21
C LYS A 347 -28.00 1.30 1.53
N SER A 348 -28.43 2.50 1.89
CA SER A 348 -28.19 3.05 3.23
C SER A 348 -28.73 2.10 4.31
N ALA A 349 -27.99 1.96 5.39
CA ALA A 349 -28.39 1.15 6.54
C ALA A 349 -28.53 2.03 7.77
N ALA A 350 -29.31 1.55 8.74
CA ALA A 350 -29.30 2.13 10.08
C ALA A 350 -27.98 1.78 10.80
N GLU A 351 -27.53 2.65 11.68
CA GLU A 351 -26.38 2.40 12.56
C GLU A 351 -26.64 1.26 13.56
N PRO A 352 -25.59 0.52 13.97
CA PRO A 352 -24.26 0.44 13.37
C PRO A 352 -24.18 -0.57 12.22
N SER A 353 -23.27 -0.36 11.25
CA SER A 353 -22.96 -1.34 10.21
C SER A 353 -21.46 -1.58 10.09
N PRO A 354 -20.99 -2.82 9.93
CA PRO A 354 -19.59 -3.12 9.64
C PRO A 354 -19.18 -2.70 8.23
N LEU A 355 -20.15 -2.40 7.37
CA LEU A 355 -19.92 -1.95 6.01
C LEU A 355 -20.24 -0.46 5.91
N ARG A 356 -19.27 0.33 5.47
CA ARG A 356 -19.44 1.77 5.31
C ARG A 356 -18.97 2.19 3.91
N LEU A 357 -19.66 3.14 3.32
CA LEU A 357 -19.39 3.65 1.97
C LEU A 357 -18.87 5.08 2.06
N PHE A 358 -17.76 5.33 1.39
CA PHE A 358 -17.21 6.67 1.23
C PHE A 358 -18.19 7.61 0.53
N GLY A 359 -18.21 8.84 0.98
CA GLY A 359 -18.87 9.95 0.33
C GLY A 359 -18.15 11.26 0.63
N ARG A 360 -18.22 12.16 -0.30
CA ARG A 360 -17.66 13.52 -0.20
C ARG A 360 -18.59 14.57 -0.78
N GLN A 361 -18.34 15.83 -0.48
CA GLN A 361 -18.97 16.90 -1.20
C GLN A 361 -18.48 16.91 -2.65
N PRO A 362 -19.37 16.88 -3.65
CA PRO A 362 -19.00 17.10 -5.05
C PRO A 362 -18.42 18.49 -5.27
N GLY A 363 -17.51 18.65 -6.22
CA GLY A 363 -17.00 19.97 -6.57
C GLY A 363 -15.72 19.94 -7.39
N VAL A 364 -15.61 20.87 -8.33
CA VAL A 364 -14.46 21.00 -9.24
C VAL A 364 -13.12 21.33 -8.54
N GLY A 365 -13.20 21.93 -7.35
CA GLY A 365 -12.00 22.28 -6.56
C GLY A 365 -11.40 21.11 -5.78
N TYR A 366 -12.04 19.93 -5.77
CA TYR A 366 -11.59 18.77 -5.00
C TYR A 366 -10.15 18.34 -5.34
N GLY A 367 -9.85 18.21 -6.64
CA GLY A 367 -8.51 17.82 -7.09
C GLY A 367 -7.43 18.80 -6.65
N LEU A 368 -7.70 20.12 -6.72
CA LEU A 368 -6.77 21.13 -6.24
C LEU A 368 -6.56 21.03 -4.73
N ALA A 369 -7.64 20.92 -3.96
CA ALA A 369 -7.56 20.80 -2.51
C ALA A 369 -6.77 19.57 -2.07
N MET A 370 -6.98 18.43 -2.71
CA MET A 370 -6.23 17.19 -2.48
C MET A 370 -4.74 17.36 -2.86
N THR A 371 -4.45 18.02 -4.00
CA THR A 371 -3.07 18.26 -4.46
C THR A 371 -2.30 19.11 -3.45
N GLU A 372 -2.87 20.25 -3.01
CA GLU A 372 -2.24 21.13 -2.03
C GLU A 372 -2.00 20.41 -0.70
N ALA A 373 -2.99 19.68 -0.22
CA ALA A 373 -2.90 18.97 1.05
C ALA A 373 -1.88 17.83 1.01
N LEU A 374 -1.81 17.08 -0.09
CA LEU A 374 -0.85 15.99 -0.24
C LEU A 374 0.57 16.51 -0.43
N ASN A 375 0.78 17.57 -1.22
CA ASN A 375 2.07 18.24 -1.31
C ASN A 375 2.55 18.70 0.07
N ALA A 376 1.68 19.38 0.84
CA ALA A 376 2.04 19.85 2.17
C ALA A 376 2.34 18.71 3.15
N LEU A 377 1.71 17.54 3.00
CA LEU A 377 2.03 16.36 3.78
C LEU A 377 3.42 15.83 3.42
N PHE A 378 3.72 15.69 2.14
CA PHE A 378 5.00 15.17 1.65
C PHE A 378 6.19 16.08 1.99
N ARG A 379 6.02 17.40 1.96
CA ARG A 379 7.07 18.36 2.35
C ARG A 379 7.53 18.22 3.79
N ARG A 380 6.76 17.56 4.66
CA ARG A 380 7.08 17.31 6.07
C ARG A 380 7.78 15.97 6.31
N MET A 381 7.93 15.14 5.27
CA MET A 381 8.70 13.91 5.41
C MET A 381 10.15 14.28 5.68
N GLU A 382 10.67 13.82 6.82
CA GLU A 382 12.10 13.91 7.13
C GLU A 382 12.83 12.89 6.23
N GLY A 383 13.88 13.35 5.55
CA GLY A 383 14.74 12.52 4.73
C GLY A 383 15.89 11.95 5.52
#